data_0f6d33c16266fcc9f6703eb0e00917ee
#
_entry.id   0f6d33c16266fcc9f6703eb0e00917ee
#
_cell.length_a   1.000
_cell.length_b   1.000
_cell.length_c   1.000
_cell.angle_alpha   90.00
_cell.angle_beta   90.00
_cell.angle_gamma   90.00
#
_symmetry.space_group_name_H-M   'P 1'
#
loop_
_entity.id
_entity.type
_entity.pdbx_description
1 polymer ?
#
loop_
_entity_poly.entity_id
_entity_poly.type
_entity_poly.pdbx_seq_one_letter_code
_entity_poly.pdbx_strand_id
1 'polypeptide(L)'
;DRSLVGSEMCIRDSLSTFYKKGVRTIGLTWNDENKYAFGVSKDGPLKKDGIKLINKMNDLGISLDLSHLSEKSFNRAIKETKLIPIATHSNCKKIRRHKRNLTNRQLKNISDLGGVIGIVLYNKFITSKKDVFISDIFPHFKNLLNICGEDHISLGSDIDGAPINDFPHEIRKPSDFEKI
;
A
#
# COMPACT_ATOMS: atom_id res chain seq x y z
N ASP A 1 -3.77 19.27 1.06
CA ASP A 1 -4.80 18.21 1.14
C ASP A 1 -6.13 18.72 0.58
N ARG A 2 -6.24 18.65 -0.73
CA ARG A 2 -7.55 18.93 -1.36
C ARG A 2 -8.32 17.63 -1.43
N SER A 3 -8.98 17.27 -0.32
CA SER A 3 -10.02 16.26 -0.35
C SER A 3 -11.03 16.64 -1.45
N LEU A 4 -11.30 15.72 -2.36
CA LEU A 4 -12.33 15.88 -3.37
C LEU A 4 -13.68 16.00 -2.64
N VAL A 5 -14.06 17.23 -2.30
CA VAL A 5 -15.36 17.57 -1.71
C VAL A 5 -16.32 17.83 -2.87
N GLY A 6 -17.22 16.91 -3.13
CA GLY A 6 -18.24 17.10 -4.15
C GLY A 6 -19.31 16.02 -4.11
N SER A 7 -20.43 16.30 -4.75
CA SER A 7 -21.50 15.34 -5.01
C SER A 7 -20.95 14.08 -5.74
N GLU A 8 -21.70 13.01 -5.80
CA GLU A 8 -21.29 11.77 -6.53
C GLU A 8 -20.85 12.06 -7.98
N MET A 9 -21.43 13.08 -8.59
CA MET A 9 -21.06 13.57 -9.93
C MET A 9 -19.62 14.10 -9.96
N CYS A 10 -19.19 14.89 -8.97
CA CYS A 10 -17.82 15.41 -8.89
C CYS A 10 -16.76 14.31 -8.69
N ILE A 11 -17.06 13.27 -7.92
CA ILE A 11 -16.13 12.13 -7.75
C ILE A 11 -15.95 11.41 -9.09
N ARG A 12 -17.03 11.15 -9.82
CA ARG A 12 -16.98 10.46 -11.11
C ARG A 12 -16.19 11.26 -12.14
N ASP A 13 -16.45 12.55 -12.24
CA ASP A 13 -15.78 13.43 -13.22
C ASP A 13 -14.29 13.59 -12.90
N SER A 14 -13.94 13.70 -11.62
CA SER A 14 -12.55 13.75 -11.16
C SER A 14 -11.80 12.45 -11.46
N LEU A 15 -12.39 11.27 -11.15
CA LEU A 15 -11.76 9.97 -11.45
C LEU A 15 -11.58 9.74 -12.94
N SER A 16 -12.58 10.09 -13.77
CA SER A 16 -12.50 9.99 -15.23
C SER A 16 -11.39 10.89 -15.77
N THR A 17 -11.23 12.08 -15.20
CA THR A 17 -10.15 13.00 -15.57
C THR A 17 -8.78 12.44 -15.20
N PHE A 18 -8.62 11.87 -13.99
CA PHE A 18 -7.37 11.20 -13.57
C PHE A 18 -7.06 10.01 -14.45
N TYR A 19 -8.05 9.17 -14.78
CA TYR A 19 -7.87 8.05 -15.69
C TYR A 19 -7.37 8.49 -17.07
N LYS A 20 -7.99 9.54 -17.65
CA LYS A 20 -7.55 10.12 -18.94
C LYS A 20 -6.13 10.67 -18.88
N LYS A 21 -5.67 11.15 -17.72
CA LYS A 21 -4.30 11.60 -17.47
C LYS A 21 -3.32 10.47 -17.19
N GLY A 22 -3.75 9.19 -17.26
CA GLY A 22 -2.88 8.03 -17.09
C GLY A 22 -2.87 7.42 -15.68
N VAL A 23 -3.64 7.93 -14.72
CA VAL A 23 -3.75 7.29 -13.39
C VAL A 23 -4.41 5.92 -13.52
N ARG A 24 -3.78 4.89 -12.95
CA ARG A 24 -4.26 3.49 -13.00
C ARG A 24 -4.38 2.86 -11.62
N THR A 25 -3.89 3.52 -10.59
CA THR A 25 -3.92 3.04 -9.19
C THR A 25 -4.20 4.18 -8.24
N ILE A 26 -5.05 3.96 -7.24
CA ILE A 26 -5.41 4.96 -6.23
C ILE A 26 -5.51 4.30 -4.86
N GLY A 27 -4.85 4.89 -3.84
CA GLY A 27 -5.07 4.61 -2.43
C GLY A 27 -6.20 5.47 -1.85
N LEU A 28 -6.92 4.95 -0.87
CA LEU A 28 -8.08 5.66 -0.29
C LEU A 28 -7.69 6.67 0.79
N THR A 29 -6.59 6.47 1.45
CA THR A 29 -6.10 7.31 2.56
C THR A 29 -4.59 7.30 2.60
N TRP A 30 -4.02 8.26 3.32
CA TRP A 30 -2.68 8.17 3.89
C TRP A 30 -2.78 7.61 5.32
N ASN A 31 -2.03 8.10 6.29
CA ASN A 31 -2.00 7.55 7.65
C ASN A 31 -3.28 7.83 8.46
N ASP A 32 -3.92 8.97 8.23
CA ASP A 32 -5.08 9.41 9.00
C ASP A 32 -6.40 9.03 8.34
N GLU A 33 -7.47 9.09 9.11
CA GLU A 33 -8.81 8.89 8.56
C GLU A 33 -9.23 10.08 7.68
N ASN A 34 -10.01 9.76 6.66
CA ASN A 34 -10.70 10.75 5.84
C ASN A 34 -12.16 10.32 5.59
N LYS A 35 -12.87 10.97 4.67
CA LYS A 35 -14.26 10.62 4.36
C LYS A 35 -14.45 9.23 3.72
N TYR A 36 -13.39 8.60 3.21
CA TYR A 36 -13.45 7.30 2.53
C TYR A 36 -13.09 6.12 3.42
N ALA A 37 -12.04 6.25 4.21
CA ALA A 37 -11.49 5.14 4.98
C ALA A 37 -10.74 5.61 6.23
N PHE A 38 -10.34 4.64 7.06
CA PHE A 38 -9.40 4.84 8.15
C PHE A 38 -8.01 4.41 7.69
N GLY A 39 -7.02 5.28 7.92
CA GLY A 39 -5.61 4.96 7.78
C GLY A 39 -5.06 4.30 9.05
N VAL A 40 -3.77 3.98 9.03
CA VAL A 40 -3.10 3.22 10.11
C VAL A 40 -2.99 3.97 11.44
N SER A 41 -3.24 5.28 11.49
CA SER A 41 -3.23 6.05 12.74
C SER A 41 -4.33 5.62 13.69
N LYS A 42 -5.49 5.23 13.15
CA LYS A 42 -6.67 4.79 13.92
C LYS A 42 -7.38 3.66 13.17
N ASP A 43 -7.57 2.51 13.82
CA ASP A 43 -8.28 1.40 13.19
C ASP A 43 -9.80 1.67 13.12
N GLY A 44 -10.37 1.48 11.94
CA GLY A 44 -11.80 1.66 11.69
C GLY A 44 -12.23 1.08 10.34
N PRO A 45 -13.55 0.88 10.16
CA PRO A 45 -14.07 0.24 8.96
C PRO A 45 -14.00 1.16 7.74
N LEU A 46 -14.00 0.56 6.55
CA LEU A 46 -14.23 1.30 5.30
C LEU A 46 -15.56 2.05 5.37
N LYS A 47 -15.56 3.32 5.00
CA LYS A 47 -16.74 4.18 5.05
C LYS A 47 -17.61 4.00 3.80
N LYS A 48 -18.88 4.42 3.87
CA LYS A 48 -19.82 4.31 2.74
C LYS A 48 -19.29 4.98 1.47
N ASP A 49 -18.70 6.17 1.59
CA ASP A 49 -18.11 6.87 0.45
C ASP A 49 -16.88 6.17 -0.11
N GLY A 50 -16.12 5.43 0.73
CA GLY A 50 -15.03 4.56 0.28
C GLY A 50 -15.51 3.41 -0.59
N ILE A 51 -16.63 2.77 -0.21
CA ILE A 51 -17.27 1.71 -1.02
C ILE A 51 -17.71 2.27 -2.37
N LYS A 52 -18.37 3.43 -2.38
CA LYS A 52 -18.78 4.10 -3.63
C LYS A 52 -17.58 4.44 -4.50
N LEU A 53 -16.48 4.92 -3.91
CA LEU A 53 -15.25 5.24 -4.63
C LEU A 53 -14.63 3.99 -5.27
N ILE A 54 -14.52 2.88 -4.53
CA ILE A 54 -14.00 1.61 -5.07
C ILE A 54 -14.87 1.12 -6.24
N ASN A 55 -16.20 1.20 -6.12
CA ASN A 55 -17.09 0.80 -7.21
C ASN A 55 -16.84 1.64 -8.48
N LYS A 56 -16.65 2.95 -8.33
CA LYS A 56 -16.28 3.82 -9.48
C LYS A 56 -14.90 3.50 -10.05
N MET A 57 -13.94 3.15 -9.19
CA MET A 57 -12.62 2.70 -9.63
C MET A 57 -12.73 1.40 -10.44
N ASN A 58 -13.55 0.44 -9.98
CA ASN A 58 -13.84 -0.81 -10.69
C ASN A 58 -14.40 -0.53 -12.11
N ASP A 59 -15.38 0.41 -12.22
CA ASP A 59 -16.01 0.78 -13.51
C ASP A 59 -15.00 1.41 -14.48
N LEU A 60 -13.98 2.11 -13.99
CA LEU A 60 -12.98 2.81 -14.79
C LEU A 60 -11.71 2.00 -15.06
N GLY A 61 -11.54 0.82 -14.45
CA GLY A 61 -10.30 0.06 -14.56
C GLY A 61 -9.14 0.64 -13.74
N ILE A 62 -9.43 1.29 -12.60
CA ILE A 62 -8.44 1.83 -11.66
C ILE A 62 -8.26 0.85 -10.51
N SER A 63 -7.07 0.29 -10.35
CA SER A 63 -6.72 -0.63 -9.27
C SER A 63 -6.69 0.06 -7.91
N LEU A 64 -7.01 -0.70 -6.87
CA LEU A 64 -6.96 -0.24 -5.49
C LEU A 64 -5.56 -0.49 -4.90
N ASP A 65 -4.91 0.58 -4.41
CA ASP A 65 -3.74 0.47 -3.54
C ASP A 65 -4.20 0.35 -2.08
N LEU A 66 -3.79 -0.75 -1.45
CA LEU A 66 -4.14 -1.10 -0.07
C LEU A 66 -3.14 -0.59 0.96
N SER A 67 -2.03 0.04 0.51
CA SER A 67 -1.07 0.66 1.41
C SER A 67 -1.75 1.74 2.27
N HIS A 68 -1.26 1.94 3.49
CA HIS A 68 -1.79 2.88 4.49
C HIS A 68 -3.17 2.57 5.09
N LEU A 69 -3.96 1.67 4.54
CA LEU A 69 -5.26 1.34 5.14
C LEU A 69 -5.11 0.70 6.52
N SER A 70 -5.99 1.08 7.44
CA SER A 70 -6.16 0.36 8.71
C SER A 70 -6.60 -1.09 8.45
N GLU A 71 -6.40 -1.97 9.41
CA GLU A 71 -6.69 -3.40 9.24
C GLU A 71 -8.18 -3.65 8.92
N LYS A 72 -9.10 -2.95 9.59
CA LYS A 72 -10.55 -3.08 9.31
C LYS A 72 -10.93 -2.49 7.95
N SER A 73 -10.38 -1.33 7.59
CA SER A 73 -10.60 -0.73 6.27
C SER A 73 -10.06 -1.63 5.16
N PHE A 74 -8.84 -2.17 5.31
CA PHE A 74 -8.26 -3.14 4.39
C PHE A 74 -9.16 -4.36 4.18
N ASN A 75 -9.56 -5.01 5.29
CA ASN A 75 -10.37 -6.24 5.24
C ASN A 75 -11.74 -6.05 4.56
N ARG A 76 -12.28 -4.84 4.59
CA ARG A 76 -13.49 -4.51 3.84
C ARG A 76 -13.18 -4.12 2.40
N ALA A 77 -12.20 -3.25 2.16
CA ALA A 77 -11.84 -2.75 0.84
C ALA A 77 -11.48 -3.87 -0.14
N ILE A 78 -10.72 -4.89 0.32
CA ILE A 78 -10.33 -6.02 -0.51
C ILE A 78 -11.51 -6.89 -0.98
N LYS A 79 -12.65 -6.80 -0.33
CA LYS A 79 -13.90 -7.49 -0.74
C LYS A 79 -14.73 -6.69 -1.74
N GLU A 80 -14.50 -5.38 -1.80
CA GLU A 80 -15.23 -4.48 -2.70
C GLU A 80 -14.54 -4.32 -4.05
N THR A 81 -13.20 -4.53 -4.11
CA THR A 81 -12.48 -4.44 -5.38
C THR A 81 -12.78 -5.64 -6.28
N LYS A 82 -13.02 -5.36 -7.55
CA LYS A 82 -13.19 -6.37 -8.62
C LYS A 82 -11.95 -6.45 -9.52
N LEU A 83 -11.03 -5.53 -9.35
CA LEU A 83 -9.77 -5.48 -10.08
C LEU A 83 -8.66 -6.06 -9.20
N ILE A 84 -7.54 -6.39 -9.82
CA ILE A 84 -6.34 -6.84 -9.13
C ILE A 84 -5.86 -5.72 -8.19
N PRO A 85 -5.90 -5.91 -6.85
CA PRO A 85 -5.41 -4.92 -5.91
C PRO A 85 -3.89 -4.98 -5.80
N ILE A 86 -3.28 -3.90 -5.34
CA ILE A 86 -1.86 -3.87 -5.02
C ILE A 86 -1.61 -3.31 -3.62
N ALA A 87 -0.43 -3.57 -3.08
CA ALA A 87 0.13 -2.80 -1.99
C ALA A 87 1.46 -2.22 -2.48
N THR A 88 1.45 -0.96 -2.87
CA THR A 88 2.63 -0.33 -3.53
C THR A 88 3.86 -0.34 -2.66
N HIS A 89 3.70 -0.21 -1.31
CA HIS A 89 4.81 -0.15 -0.36
C HIS A 89 4.39 -0.66 1.03
N SER A 90 4.59 -1.95 1.29
CA SER A 90 4.23 -2.59 2.57
C SER A 90 5.13 -3.79 2.86
N ASN A 91 5.52 -3.95 4.14
CA ASN A 91 6.30 -5.08 4.62
C ASN A 91 5.47 -6.08 5.45
N CYS A 92 6.13 -7.05 6.08
CA CYS A 92 5.49 -8.15 6.81
C CYS A 92 5.38 -7.85 8.31
N LYS A 93 4.17 -7.81 8.85
CA LYS A 93 3.90 -7.58 10.28
C LYS A 93 4.46 -8.69 11.18
N LYS A 94 4.57 -9.92 10.66
CA LYS A 94 5.20 -11.06 11.33
C LYS A 94 6.68 -10.81 11.64
N ILE A 95 7.40 -10.17 10.72
CA ILE A 95 8.84 -9.88 10.85
C ILE A 95 9.06 -8.63 11.71
N ARG A 96 8.34 -7.55 11.40
CA ARG A 96 8.39 -6.30 12.15
C ARG A 96 6.97 -5.88 12.53
N ARG A 97 6.63 -5.95 13.82
CA ARG A 97 5.32 -5.53 14.34
C ARG A 97 5.19 -4.01 14.25
N HIS A 98 4.73 -3.55 13.11
CA HIS A 98 4.44 -2.14 12.85
C HIS A 98 3.05 -2.01 12.21
N LYS A 99 2.34 -0.90 12.48
CA LYS A 99 0.98 -0.69 11.98
C LYS A 99 0.88 -0.57 10.46
N ARG A 100 1.97 -0.13 9.79
CA ARG A 100 2.06 -0.04 8.34
C ARG A 100 2.32 -1.39 7.66
N ASN A 101 2.78 -2.39 8.40
CA ASN A 101 3.09 -3.71 7.86
C ASN A 101 1.84 -4.60 7.83
N LEU A 102 1.75 -5.42 6.79
CA LEU A 102 0.62 -6.32 6.52
C LEU A 102 0.78 -7.64 7.27
N THR A 103 -0.33 -8.17 7.76
CA THR A 103 -0.39 -9.53 8.31
C THR A 103 -0.26 -10.58 7.20
N ASN A 104 0.18 -11.80 7.52
CA ASN A 104 0.27 -12.88 6.53
C ASN A 104 -1.07 -13.14 5.83
N ARG A 105 -2.20 -12.97 6.54
CA ARG A 105 -3.54 -13.07 5.95
C ARG A 105 -3.80 -11.99 4.91
N GLN A 106 -3.40 -10.75 5.18
CA GLN A 106 -3.55 -9.64 4.23
C GLN A 106 -2.66 -9.85 3.00
N LEU A 107 -1.40 -10.27 3.21
CA LEU A 107 -0.48 -10.62 2.12
C LEU A 107 -1.09 -11.71 1.22
N LYS A 108 -1.56 -12.80 1.81
CA LYS A 108 -2.21 -13.90 1.10
C LYS A 108 -3.45 -13.44 0.33
N ASN A 109 -4.29 -12.57 0.93
CA ASN A 109 -5.48 -12.04 0.25
C ASN A 109 -5.13 -11.22 -1.01
N ILE A 110 -4.02 -10.48 -1.00
CA ILE A 110 -3.56 -9.74 -2.18
C ILE A 110 -3.11 -10.72 -3.26
N SER A 111 -2.24 -11.67 -2.92
CA SER A 111 -1.72 -12.64 -3.89
C SER A 111 -2.79 -13.56 -4.47
N ASP A 112 -3.77 -13.99 -3.67
CA ASP A 112 -4.90 -14.81 -4.14
C ASP A 112 -5.77 -14.10 -5.19
N LEU A 113 -5.74 -12.78 -5.22
CA LEU A 113 -6.40 -11.95 -6.23
C LEU A 113 -5.47 -11.58 -7.40
N GLY A 114 -4.27 -12.17 -7.48
CA GLY A 114 -3.28 -11.86 -8.51
C GLY A 114 -2.49 -10.57 -8.27
N GLY A 115 -2.62 -9.97 -7.09
CA GLY A 115 -2.01 -8.69 -6.76
C GLY A 115 -0.52 -8.78 -6.41
N VAL A 116 0.13 -7.62 -6.33
CA VAL A 116 1.57 -7.49 -6.05
C VAL A 116 1.80 -6.66 -4.80
N ILE A 117 2.81 -7.03 -4.02
CA ILE A 117 3.25 -6.34 -2.81
C ILE A 117 4.63 -5.74 -3.05
N GLY A 118 4.74 -4.42 -3.01
CA GLY A 118 6.00 -3.69 -3.06
C GLY A 118 6.68 -3.67 -1.70
N ILE A 119 7.90 -4.20 -1.61
CA ILE A 119 8.71 -4.12 -0.40
C ILE A 119 9.17 -2.69 -0.19
N VAL A 120 8.88 -2.11 0.98
CA VAL A 120 9.27 -0.76 1.36
C VAL A 120 10.60 -0.76 2.11
N LEU A 121 11.46 0.21 1.79
CA LEU A 121 12.81 0.31 2.35
C LEU A 121 12.91 1.24 3.58
N TYR A 122 11.80 1.75 4.09
CA TYR A 122 11.80 2.61 5.26
C TYR A 122 12.18 1.81 6.52
N ASN A 123 13.28 2.21 7.18
CA ASN A 123 13.92 1.47 8.28
C ASN A 123 12.96 1.02 9.37
N LYS A 124 12.03 1.88 9.80
CA LYS A 124 11.07 1.58 10.88
C LYS A 124 10.10 0.46 10.54
N PHE A 125 9.90 0.18 9.24
CA PHE A 125 9.04 -0.92 8.78
C PHE A 125 9.82 -2.22 8.57
N ILE A 126 11.15 -2.13 8.45
CA ILE A 126 12.04 -3.29 8.26
C ILE A 126 12.36 -3.93 9.61
N THR A 127 12.91 -3.16 10.55
CA THR A 127 13.45 -3.70 11.81
C THR A 127 13.32 -2.71 12.96
N SER A 128 13.65 -3.15 14.17
CA SER A 128 13.80 -2.29 15.36
C SER A 128 15.26 -1.93 15.64
N LYS A 129 16.21 -2.41 14.83
CA LYS A 129 17.63 -2.05 14.97
C LYS A 129 17.82 -0.56 14.75
N LYS A 130 18.87 0.00 15.37
CA LYS A 130 19.29 1.38 15.14
C LYS A 130 19.96 1.53 13.78
N ASP A 131 20.90 0.62 13.51
CA ASP A 131 21.64 0.57 12.25
C ASP A 131 20.99 -0.48 11.35
N VAL A 132 20.52 -0.07 10.19
CA VAL A 132 19.74 -0.89 9.25
C VAL A 132 20.49 -1.01 7.94
N PHE A 133 20.61 -2.23 7.48
CA PHE A 133 21.28 -2.61 6.23
C PHE A 133 20.32 -3.30 5.27
N ILE A 134 20.68 -3.37 3.99
CA ILE A 134 19.87 -4.08 2.97
C ILE A 134 19.60 -5.53 3.41
N SER A 135 20.55 -6.18 4.06
CA SER A 135 20.39 -7.54 4.56
C SER A 135 19.24 -7.72 5.56
N ASP A 136 18.81 -6.66 6.25
CA ASP A 136 17.68 -6.70 7.18
C ASP A 136 16.33 -6.85 6.47
N ILE A 137 16.28 -6.65 5.16
CA ILE A 137 15.06 -6.82 4.36
C ILE A 137 14.80 -8.28 3.98
N PHE A 138 15.83 -9.12 3.93
CA PHE A 138 15.71 -10.52 3.50
C PHE A 138 14.68 -11.35 4.30
N PRO A 139 14.50 -11.19 5.63
CA PRO A 139 13.42 -11.86 6.34
C PRO A 139 12.02 -11.50 5.81
N HIS A 140 11.79 -10.24 5.40
CA HIS A 140 10.54 -9.82 4.78
C HIS A 140 10.34 -10.47 3.42
N PHE A 141 11.38 -10.43 2.58
CA PHE A 141 11.38 -11.06 1.26
C PHE A 141 11.09 -12.56 1.37
N LYS A 142 11.80 -13.28 2.26
CA LYS A 142 11.59 -14.70 2.50
C LYS A 142 10.17 -15.01 2.98
N ASN A 143 9.61 -14.18 3.87
CA ASN A 143 8.23 -14.37 4.32
C ASN A 143 7.22 -14.11 3.19
N LEU A 144 7.43 -13.10 2.35
CA LEU A 144 6.59 -12.82 1.18
C LEU A 144 6.66 -13.98 0.19
N LEU A 145 7.85 -14.46 -0.13
CA LEU A 145 8.04 -15.60 -1.03
C LEU A 145 7.27 -16.84 -0.54
N ASN A 146 7.37 -17.14 0.74
CA ASN A 146 6.68 -18.30 1.35
C ASN A 146 5.15 -18.15 1.38
N ILE A 147 4.61 -16.94 1.50
CA ILE A 147 3.16 -16.70 1.63
C ILE A 147 2.50 -16.44 0.27
N CYS A 148 3.15 -15.69 -0.60
CA CYS A 148 2.58 -15.14 -1.83
C CYS A 148 3.12 -15.81 -3.10
N GLY A 149 4.37 -16.31 -3.08
CA GLY A 149 5.09 -16.72 -4.29
C GLY A 149 5.85 -15.56 -4.95
N GLU A 150 6.73 -15.89 -5.88
CA GLU A 150 7.65 -14.91 -6.52
C GLU A 150 6.94 -13.90 -7.41
N ASP A 151 5.87 -14.30 -8.10
CA ASP A 151 5.11 -13.45 -9.02
C ASP A 151 4.38 -12.29 -8.33
N HIS A 152 4.31 -12.29 -6.99
CA HIS A 152 3.55 -11.34 -6.20
C HIS A 152 4.41 -10.35 -5.41
N ILE A 153 5.71 -10.28 -5.73
CA ILE A 153 6.67 -9.44 -5.01
C ILE A 153 7.28 -8.42 -5.97
N SER A 154 7.39 -7.19 -5.50
CA SER A 154 8.10 -6.12 -6.21
C SER A 154 8.85 -5.21 -5.23
N LEU A 155 9.65 -4.29 -5.76
CA LEU A 155 10.25 -3.22 -4.99
C LEU A 155 9.33 -1.99 -5.01
N GLY A 156 8.86 -1.58 -3.80
CA GLY A 156 8.06 -0.38 -3.61
C GLY A 156 8.76 0.63 -2.69
N SER A 157 10.00 0.91 -2.96
CA SER A 157 11.02 1.54 -2.09
C SER A 157 10.55 2.65 -1.15
N ASP A 158 9.64 3.53 -1.60
CA ASP A 158 9.16 4.74 -0.89
C ASP A 158 10.29 5.74 -0.58
N ILE A 159 11.34 5.80 -1.43
CA ILE A 159 12.57 6.57 -1.15
C ILE A 159 12.31 8.08 -1.04
N ASP A 160 11.29 8.59 -1.69
CA ASP A 160 10.88 9.99 -1.62
C ASP A 160 9.89 10.28 -0.47
N GLY A 161 9.41 9.23 0.21
CA GLY A 161 8.42 9.32 1.28
C GLY A 161 8.97 9.68 2.66
N ALA A 162 10.30 9.68 2.84
CA ALA A 162 10.97 9.98 4.10
C ALA A 162 12.40 10.51 3.87
N PRO A 163 13.04 11.12 4.92
CA PRO A 163 14.44 11.52 4.84
C PRO A 163 15.35 10.34 4.48
N ILE A 164 16.34 10.57 3.62
CA ILE A 164 17.25 9.52 3.13
C ILE A 164 17.98 8.74 4.23
N ASN A 165 18.21 9.36 5.38
CA ASN A 165 18.84 8.72 6.54
C ASN A 165 17.90 7.69 7.24
N ASP A 166 16.63 7.68 6.90
CA ASP A 166 15.65 6.70 7.39
C ASP A 166 15.58 5.43 6.50
N PHE A 167 16.52 5.27 5.57
CA PHE A 167 16.68 4.10 4.69
C PHE A 167 17.95 3.33 5.03
N PRO A 168 18.09 2.04 4.63
CA PRO A 168 19.30 1.24 4.85
C PRO A 168 20.58 1.98 4.45
N HIS A 169 21.66 1.75 5.18
CA HIS A 169 22.91 2.52 5.02
C HIS A 169 23.46 2.53 3.58
N GLU A 170 23.20 1.47 2.82
CA GLU A 170 23.68 1.34 1.44
C GLU A 170 22.83 2.11 0.42
N ILE A 171 21.60 2.54 0.81
CA ILE A 171 20.64 3.25 -0.06
C ILE A 171 20.71 4.74 0.21
N ARG A 172 21.23 5.51 -0.73
CA ARG A 172 21.35 6.98 -0.64
C ARG A 172 20.75 7.70 -1.83
N LYS A 173 20.48 6.99 -2.93
CA LYS A 173 19.90 7.49 -4.16
C LYS A 173 19.23 6.35 -4.93
N PRO A 174 18.33 6.62 -5.88
CA PRO A 174 17.62 5.57 -6.64
C PRO A 174 18.55 4.58 -7.37
N SER A 175 19.71 5.01 -7.87
CA SER A 175 20.65 4.11 -8.52
C SER A 175 21.29 3.08 -7.56
N ASP A 176 21.13 3.24 -6.25
CA ASP A 176 21.63 2.24 -5.28
C ASP A 176 20.71 1.02 -5.18
N PHE A 177 19.55 1.01 -5.84
CA PHE A 177 18.66 -0.17 -5.88
C PHE A 177 19.28 -1.39 -6.57
N GLU A 178 20.29 -1.17 -7.41
CA GLU A 178 21.09 -2.26 -7.99
C GLU A 178 21.84 -3.11 -6.95
N LYS A 179 21.91 -2.64 -5.69
CA LYS A 179 22.53 -3.35 -4.57
C LYS A 179 21.57 -4.33 -3.85
N ILE A 180 20.29 -4.31 -4.20
CA ILE A 180 19.25 -5.17 -3.62
C ILE A 180 19.16 -6.46 -4.43
#